data_3a12ae5e06f74b4c1a55f72dc7557f87
#
_entry.id   3a12ae5e06f74b4c1a55f72dc7557f87
#
_cell.length_a   1.000
_cell.length_b   1.000
_cell.length_c   1.000
_cell.angle_alpha   90.00
_cell.angle_beta   90.00
_cell.angle_gamma   90.00
#
_symmetry.space_group_name_H-M   'P 1'
#
loop_
_entity.id
_entity.type
_entity.pdbx_description
1 polymer ?
#
loop_
_entity_poly.entity_id
_entity_poly.type
_entity_poly.pdbx_seq_one_letter_code
_entity_poly.pdbx_strand_id
1 'polypeptide(L)'
;MSQGDSRRNFIKGALAAGIVGETSLSTVGAAVPAQKTSKARQQPRIMYYHDGRHPLIYMYEPPMQKEELESAVDELAGTPVEALMFCLGDGRTMLHDTQAGELWGHHVKQWNHVIFRRTYQNTKGLIERGEDPLRVICDRAHENGILLYPTLLVQLESGTRGGTGYDVRSSEFRYDNKHLDIGGRGDLDESFPGYNCADFKHQEVRDERFAIVEEVLTNYPVDGFELQLNFWPYYFHPKEIDAGRGIMTEWIAKVHAAVKKSGADRELVISIPASLETCRERGLDPKEWLRRGIVDVLIAHKPAKPKLMDPNSSYIVYEEWLLDDIRTLVDTARGSSCRVHAAIDSHLDSDRLAEAPIEMVRAAACNFWEQGIAGLYVSQWHAHWPFEAEFYGKLRELPYPGVMTYKDKFYHVPTHSGRYPKPGLTAQLPAPLELNKPVELTLTINDDLPRWDAVGRVHEVLLRFRLQSVTEIDHVRFRLNGKDLPDSALRKVNEIYRMKAPRYRTGSGYWFIYRLDRDHWPQKGKNAIEVTLTRRDRGVVAEKKVRDVELETKYLMGRNFHRRNDPDLGPARPSGI
;
A
#
# COMPACT_ATOMS: atom_id res chain seq x y z
N MET A 1 49.57 6.59 32.98
CA MET A 1 50.55 7.17 32.07
C MET A 1 49.77 7.37 30.77
N SER A 2 49.28 8.58 30.59
CA SER A 2 49.76 9.71 29.75
C SER A 2 49.73 9.30 28.30
N GLN A 3 49.11 9.92 27.42
CA GLN A 3 48.78 11.25 26.94
C GLN A 3 47.86 11.04 25.74
N GLY A 4 47.00 11.85 25.30
CA GLY A 4 46.80 13.26 25.44
C GLY A 4 46.10 13.77 24.19
N ASP A 5 45.28 14.71 24.43
CA ASP A 5 44.70 15.71 23.56
C ASP A 5 45.36 15.92 22.20
N SER A 6 44.56 15.99 21.17
CA SER A 6 44.67 17.06 20.16
C SER A 6 43.68 16.87 19.04
N ARG A 7 42.58 17.56 18.99
CA ARG A 7 41.87 18.07 17.79
C ARG A 7 40.71 18.99 18.16
N ARG A 8 41.05 20.08 18.79
CA ARG A 8 40.26 21.32 18.73
C ARG A 8 41.23 22.42 18.35
N ASN A 9 41.00 23.00 17.19
CA ASN A 9 41.39 24.34 16.75
C ASN A 9 41.77 24.35 15.28
N PHE A 10 40.78 24.60 14.44
CA PHE A 10 40.99 25.28 13.18
C PHE A 10 39.66 25.90 12.76
N ILE A 11 39.49 27.13 13.03
CA ILE A 11 38.77 28.19 12.33
C ILE A 11 38.65 29.38 13.26
N LYS A 12 39.64 30.26 13.23
CA LYS A 12 39.54 31.67 13.56
C LYS A 12 40.57 32.41 12.70
N GLY A 13 40.10 33.32 11.89
CA GLY A 13 41.02 34.31 11.29
C GLY A 13 40.62 34.71 9.88
N ALA A 14 39.80 35.73 9.78
CA ALA A 14 40.01 36.82 8.82
C ALA A 14 38.95 37.89 9.10
N LEU A 15 39.36 38.89 9.85
CA LEU A 15 38.65 40.14 10.10
C LEU A 15 39.46 41.27 9.46
N ALA A 16 38.74 42.33 9.05
CA ALA A 16 39.14 43.71 8.81
C ALA A 16 39.53 44.04 7.34
N ALA A 17 39.15 45.13 6.75
CA ALA A 17 38.80 46.48 7.19
C ALA A 17 38.14 47.23 5.99
N GLY A 18 37.33 48.19 6.21
CA GLY A 18 37.47 49.60 6.16
C GLY A 18 36.18 50.22 5.60
N ILE A 19 35.57 51.04 6.31
CA ILE A 19 35.56 52.48 6.59
C ILE A 19 34.57 53.28 5.75
N VAL A 20 33.54 53.82 6.42
CA VAL A 20 32.97 55.17 6.51
C VAL A 20 32.23 55.81 5.29
N GLY A 21 31.01 56.23 5.58
CA GLY A 21 30.26 57.25 4.86
C GLY A 21 28.82 57.39 5.37
N GLU A 22 28.63 58.29 6.35
CA GLU A 22 27.32 58.77 6.81
C GLU A 22 26.61 59.56 5.69
N THR A 23 25.32 59.39 5.57
CA THR A 23 24.35 60.50 5.60
C THR A 23 22.91 59.99 5.71
N SER A 24 22.26 60.57 6.69
CA SER A 24 20.84 60.46 7.00
C SER A 24 19.92 60.93 5.92
N LEU A 25 18.76 60.29 5.75
CA LEU A 25 17.46 60.95 5.59
C LEU A 25 16.31 59.98 5.75
N SER A 26 15.54 60.21 6.76
CA SER A 26 14.28 59.55 7.11
C SER A 26 13.20 59.82 6.03
N THR A 27 12.58 58.74 5.54
CA THR A 27 11.21 58.80 5.06
C THR A 27 10.46 57.59 5.56
N VAL A 28 9.45 57.86 6.38
CA VAL A 28 8.45 56.94 6.83
C VAL A 28 7.62 56.52 5.59
N GLY A 29 7.94 55.37 5.05
CA GLY A 29 7.12 54.71 4.05
C GLY A 29 6.27 53.65 4.74
N ALA A 30 4.96 53.80 4.75
CA ALA A 30 4.01 52.83 5.22
C ALA A 30 4.28 51.48 4.54
N ALA A 31 4.61 50.47 5.33
CA ALA A 31 4.74 49.09 4.85
C ALA A 31 3.37 48.62 4.32
N VAL A 32 3.27 48.50 3.01
CA VAL A 32 2.19 47.76 2.36
C VAL A 32 2.27 46.33 2.88
N PRO A 33 1.20 45.77 3.47
CA PRO A 33 1.23 44.37 3.90
C PRO A 33 1.49 43.51 2.68
N ALA A 34 2.58 42.76 2.69
CA ALA A 34 2.88 41.76 1.68
C ALA A 34 1.65 40.85 1.56
N GLN A 35 0.94 40.96 0.45
CA GLN A 35 -0.02 39.94 0.07
C GLN A 35 0.73 38.59 0.07
N LYS A 36 0.39 37.73 1.03
CA LYS A 36 0.73 36.33 0.94
C LYS A 36 0.06 35.81 -0.33
N THR A 37 0.82 35.78 -1.43
CA THR A 37 0.44 34.98 -2.58
C THR A 37 0.26 33.56 -2.03
N SER A 38 -0.97 33.08 -2.03
CA SER A 38 -1.26 31.69 -1.72
C SER A 38 -0.47 30.88 -2.75
N LYS A 39 0.63 30.25 -2.32
CA LYS A 39 1.26 29.20 -3.13
C LYS A 39 0.14 28.19 -3.38
N ALA A 40 -0.16 27.94 -4.66
CA ALA A 40 -1.08 26.87 -5.02
C ALA A 40 -0.66 25.63 -4.22
N ARG A 41 -1.58 25.09 -3.43
CA ARG A 41 -1.31 23.94 -2.54
C ARG A 41 -0.75 22.81 -3.40
N GLN A 42 0.43 22.33 -3.05
CA GLN A 42 1.06 21.22 -3.78
C GLN A 42 0.18 19.99 -3.62
N GLN A 43 -0.27 19.41 -4.72
CA GLN A 43 -1.06 18.20 -4.73
C GLN A 43 -0.15 17.01 -4.39
N PRO A 44 -0.39 16.25 -3.30
CA PRO A 44 0.49 15.18 -2.89
C PRO A 44 0.54 14.05 -3.94
N ARG A 45 1.75 13.65 -4.30
CA ARG A 45 2.03 12.51 -5.20
C ARG A 45 2.25 11.21 -4.44
N ILE A 46 2.72 11.30 -3.19
CA ILE A 46 2.92 10.16 -2.29
C ILE A 46 2.11 10.40 -1.02
N MET A 47 1.09 9.59 -0.86
CA MET A 47 0.27 9.48 0.34
C MET A 47 0.68 8.23 1.09
N TYR A 48 0.91 8.35 2.40
CA TYR A 48 1.36 7.24 3.24
C TYR A 48 0.29 6.88 4.27
N TYR A 49 -0.20 5.65 4.26
CA TYR A 49 -1.18 5.16 5.21
C TYR A 49 -0.53 4.61 6.47
N HIS A 50 -0.98 5.11 7.62
CA HIS A 50 -0.63 4.60 8.93
C HIS A 50 -1.92 4.16 9.66
N ASP A 51 -1.98 2.92 10.12
CA ASP A 51 -3.22 2.39 10.70
C ASP A 51 -3.50 2.89 12.13
N GLY A 52 -2.66 3.73 12.69
CA GLY A 52 -2.79 4.32 14.02
C GLY A 52 -2.48 3.37 15.18
N ARG A 53 -2.40 2.06 14.92
CA ARG A 53 -2.17 1.01 15.93
C ARG A 53 -0.84 0.29 15.74
N HIS A 54 -0.63 -0.30 14.57
CA HIS A 54 0.63 -0.91 14.16
C HIS A 54 1.49 0.12 13.42
N PRO A 55 2.72 0.14 13.65
CA PRO A 55 3.59 -0.43 14.67
C PRO A 55 3.77 0.53 15.86
N LEU A 56 2.74 1.17 16.30
CA LEU A 56 2.78 2.28 17.25
C LEU A 56 2.20 1.90 18.63
N ILE A 57 0.93 2.21 18.86
CA ILE A 57 0.26 2.06 20.16
C ILE A 57 0.28 0.61 20.69
N TYR A 58 0.31 -0.38 19.79
CA TYR A 58 0.41 -1.80 20.17
C TYR A 58 1.77 -2.17 20.74
N MET A 59 2.83 -1.52 20.31
CA MET A 59 4.21 -1.92 20.61
C MET A 59 4.70 -1.37 21.95
N TYR A 60 4.31 -0.15 22.29
CA TYR A 60 4.77 0.48 23.52
C TYR A 60 4.05 -0.01 24.76
N GLU A 61 4.79 -0.27 25.83
CA GLU A 61 4.20 -0.55 27.13
C GLU A 61 3.65 0.72 27.75
N PRO A 62 2.45 0.68 28.37
CA PRO A 62 1.91 1.84 29.07
C PRO A 62 2.79 2.24 30.28
N PRO A 63 3.00 3.54 30.52
CA PRO A 63 2.39 4.69 29.81
C PRO A 63 3.23 5.13 28.60
N MET A 64 2.61 5.15 27.43
CA MET A 64 3.22 5.72 26.23
C MET A 64 3.46 7.22 26.38
N GLN A 65 4.59 7.70 25.87
CA GLN A 65 4.95 9.12 25.88
C GLN A 65 4.54 9.78 24.55
N LYS A 66 4.37 11.10 24.58
CA LYS A 66 4.02 11.90 23.40
C LYS A 66 5.03 11.72 22.27
N GLU A 67 6.33 11.76 22.61
CA GLU A 67 7.44 11.62 21.66
C GLU A 67 7.46 10.24 20.98
N GLU A 68 6.99 9.21 21.67
CA GLU A 68 6.83 7.87 21.08
C GLU A 68 5.70 7.84 20.06
N LEU A 69 4.62 8.60 20.29
CA LEU A 69 3.52 8.74 19.34
C LEU A 69 3.94 9.58 18.11
N GLU A 70 4.72 10.63 18.31
CA GLU A 70 5.25 11.49 17.24
C GLU A 70 6.12 10.73 16.24
N SER A 71 6.69 9.59 16.62
CA SER A 71 7.51 8.75 15.74
C SER A 71 6.78 8.31 14.46
N ALA A 72 5.45 8.21 14.48
CA ALA A 72 4.65 7.93 13.28
C ALA A 72 4.85 8.97 12.16
N VAL A 73 5.21 10.19 12.54
CA VAL A 73 5.51 11.30 11.62
C VAL A 73 7.01 11.42 11.40
N ASP A 74 7.80 11.36 12.48
CA ASP A 74 9.25 11.58 12.46
C ASP A 74 9.99 10.58 11.57
N GLU A 75 9.51 9.34 11.51
CA GLU A 75 10.05 8.30 10.64
C GLU A 75 9.90 8.61 9.14
N LEU A 76 8.98 9.50 8.78
CA LEU A 76 8.79 9.95 7.40
C LEU A 76 9.73 11.09 7.02
N ALA A 77 10.50 11.64 7.94
CA ALA A 77 11.42 12.74 7.68
C ALA A 77 12.46 12.37 6.60
N GLY A 78 12.62 13.22 5.60
CA GLY A 78 13.53 13.00 4.49
C GLY A 78 13.06 11.96 3.46
N THR A 79 11.85 11.44 3.58
CA THR A 79 11.15 10.66 2.54
C THR A 79 10.39 11.58 1.59
N PRO A 80 9.93 11.10 0.43
CA PRO A 80 9.09 11.88 -0.47
C PRO A 80 7.59 11.86 -0.09
N VAL A 81 7.25 11.46 1.12
CA VAL A 81 5.86 11.46 1.60
C VAL A 81 5.41 12.90 1.80
N GLU A 82 4.30 13.26 1.17
CA GLU A 82 3.72 14.60 1.18
C GLU A 82 2.42 14.67 2.01
N ALA A 83 1.78 13.50 2.20
CA ALA A 83 0.56 13.40 3.00
C ALA A 83 0.55 12.12 3.84
N LEU A 84 0.23 12.27 5.11
CA LEU A 84 -0.01 11.17 6.05
C LEU A 84 -1.51 10.90 6.15
N MET A 85 -1.90 9.67 5.83
CA MET A 85 -3.26 9.16 5.95
C MET A 85 -3.34 8.38 7.26
N PHE A 86 -3.78 9.06 8.34
CA PHE A 86 -3.71 8.50 9.70
C PHE A 86 -5.06 7.94 10.15
N CYS A 87 -5.12 6.65 10.43
CA CYS A 87 -6.35 5.95 10.79
C CYS A 87 -6.85 6.37 12.18
N LEU A 88 -8.12 6.79 12.24
CA LEU A 88 -8.80 7.21 13.46
C LEU A 88 -9.15 6.06 14.42
N GLY A 89 -9.24 4.83 13.89
CA GLY A 89 -9.69 3.67 14.63
C GLY A 89 -10.55 2.73 13.79
N ASP A 90 -11.51 2.06 14.41
CA ASP A 90 -12.34 1.05 13.78
C ASP A 90 -13.83 1.44 13.82
N GLY A 91 -14.38 1.89 12.69
CA GLY A 91 -15.80 2.25 12.60
C GLY A 91 -16.16 3.41 13.54
N ARG A 92 -16.76 3.13 14.68
CA ARG A 92 -17.12 4.11 15.74
C ARG A 92 -16.09 4.15 16.89
N THR A 93 -15.22 3.15 17.01
CA THR A 93 -14.22 3.10 18.09
C THR A 93 -12.95 3.83 17.69
N MET A 94 -12.63 4.90 18.42
CA MET A 94 -11.60 5.87 18.05
C MET A 94 -10.36 5.79 18.93
N LEU A 95 -9.23 6.23 18.38
CA LEU A 95 -7.94 6.32 19.06
C LEU A 95 -7.57 7.77 19.41
N HIS A 96 -8.55 8.65 19.59
CA HIS A 96 -8.40 10.05 19.96
C HIS A 96 -9.53 10.47 20.91
N ASP A 97 -9.44 11.65 21.48
CA ASP A 97 -10.49 12.20 22.35
C ASP A 97 -11.73 12.53 21.50
N THR A 98 -12.76 11.69 21.63
CA THR A 98 -13.97 11.77 20.80
C THR A 98 -15.22 11.86 21.66
N GLN A 99 -16.17 12.68 21.19
CA GLN A 99 -17.53 12.77 21.75
C GLN A 99 -18.55 12.12 20.80
N ALA A 100 -18.26 12.07 19.50
CA ALA A 100 -19.12 11.44 18.50
C ALA A 100 -18.92 9.92 18.44
N GLY A 101 -17.69 9.46 18.67
CA GLY A 101 -17.32 8.05 18.73
C GLY A 101 -17.31 7.49 20.15
N GLU A 102 -16.59 6.39 20.30
CA GLU A 102 -16.34 5.71 21.57
C GLU A 102 -14.84 5.40 21.66
N LEU A 103 -14.22 5.59 22.83
CA LEU A 103 -12.81 5.25 22.98
C LEU A 103 -12.59 3.75 22.73
N TRP A 104 -11.66 3.43 21.88
CA TRP A 104 -11.34 2.06 21.48
C TRP A 104 -11.09 1.15 22.70
N GLY A 105 -11.88 0.10 22.85
CA GLY A 105 -11.78 -0.86 23.96
C GLY A 105 -12.34 -0.38 25.30
N HIS A 106 -13.03 0.77 25.39
CA HIS A 106 -13.57 1.32 26.64
C HIS A 106 -14.50 0.37 27.41
N HIS A 107 -15.23 -0.47 26.71
CA HIS A 107 -16.20 -1.44 27.27
C HIS A 107 -15.55 -2.75 27.74
N VAL A 108 -14.26 -2.99 27.43
CA VAL A 108 -13.59 -4.24 27.73
C VAL A 108 -13.14 -4.29 29.19
N LYS A 109 -13.68 -5.23 29.96
CA LYS A 109 -13.35 -5.43 31.38
C LYS A 109 -12.17 -6.38 31.60
N GLN A 110 -12.05 -7.40 30.74
CA GLN A 110 -10.98 -8.40 30.79
C GLN A 110 -10.38 -8.57 29.40
N TRP A 111 -9.08 -8.45 29.32
CA TRP A 111 -8.36 -8.44 28.05
C TRP A 111 -7.92 -9.84 27.67
N ASN A 112 -8.28 -10.28 26.49
CA ASN A 112 -7.83 -11.56 25.92
C ASN A 112 -6.48 -11.46 25.20
N HIS A 113 -5.99 -10.23 24.95
CA HIS A 113 -4.72 -10.01 24.27
C HIS A 113 -4.02 -8.76 24.82
N VAL A 114 -2.72 -8.88 25.08
CA VAL A 114 -1.90 -7.83 25.68
C VAL A 114 -1.82 -6.57 24.80
N ILE A 115 -1.75 -6.72 23.48
CA ILE A 115 -1.66 -5.55 22.57
C ILE A 115 -2.93 -4.71 22.61
N PHE A 116 -4.11 -5.31 22.74
CA PHE A 116 -5.38 -4.60 22.84
C PHE A 116 -5.49 -3.81 24.15
N ARG A 117 -5.00 -4.40 25.24
CA ARG A 117 -4.90 -3.67 26.52
C ARG A 117 -3.92 -2.50 26.40
N ARG A 118 -2.77 -2.67 25.75
CA ARG A 118 -1.79 -1.57 25.53
C ARG A 118 -2.44 -0.43 24.76
N THR A 119 -3.16 -0.72 23.66
CA THR A 119 -3.86 0.29 22.88
C THR A 119 -4.78 1.15 23.76
N TYR A 120 -5.68 0.51 24.51
CA TYR A 120 -6.59 1.23 25.37
C TYR A 120 -5.87 2.06 26.43
N GLN A 121 -4.89 1.47 27.14
CA GLN A 121 -4.18 2.16 28.22
C GLN A 121 -3.33 3.33 27.69
N ASN A 122 -2.67 3.15 26.56
CA ASN A 122 -1.86 4.20 25.94
C ASN A 122 -2.72 5.36 25.44
N THR A 123 -3.78 5.06 24.67
CA THR A 123 -4.69 6.10 24.18
C THR A 123 -5.34 6.87 25.33
N LYS A 124 -5.89 6.12 26.30
CA LYS A 124 -6.51 6.73 27.49
C LYS A 124 -5.54 7.59 28.30
N GLY A 125 -4.33 7.08 28.54
CA GLY A 125 -3.32 7.80 29.30
C GLY A 125 -2.84 9.08 28.62
N LEU A 126 -2.71 9.08 27.29
CA LEU A 126 -2.39 10.29 26.52
C LEU A 126 -3.53 11.32 26.65
N ILE A 127 -4.78 10.92 26.45
CA ILE A 127 -5.95 11.81 26.57
C ILE A 127 -6.05 12.39 27.99
N GLU A 128 -5.89 11.59 29.04
CA GLU A 128 -5.95 12.04 30.45
C GLU A 128 -4.86 13.05 30.81
N ARG A 129 -3.74 13.06 30.08
CA ARG A 129 -2.68 14.07 30.23
C ARG A 129 -2.91 15.31 29.34
N GLY A 130 -3.99 15.36 28.58
CA GLY A 130 -4.27 16.44 27.61
C GLY A 130 -3.45 16.33 26.31
N GLU A 131 -2.88 15.18 26.04
CA GLU A 131 -2.08 14.84 24.86
C GLU A 131 -2.92 14.04 23.88
N ASP A 132 -4.01 14.64 23.39
CA ASP A 132 -4.90 13.95 22.45
C ASP A 132 -4.14 13.40 21.22
N PRO A 133 -4.17 12.08 20.98
CA PRO A 133 -3.36 11.45 19.94
C PRO A 133 -3.52 12.06 18.55
N LEU A 134 -4.73 12.37 18.12
CA LEU A 134 -4.95 12.97 16.80
C LEU A 134 -4.39 14.39 16.71
N ARG A 135 -4.50 15.18 17.79
CA ARG A 135 -3.93 16.52 17.87
C ARG A 135 -2.40 16.46 17.79
N VAL A 136 -1.77 15.56 18.57
CA VAL A 136 -0.32 15.35 18.56
C VAL A 136 0.20 15.02 17.16
N ILE A 137 -0.43 14.08 16.48
CA ILE A 137 -0.05 13.69 15.11
C ILE A 137 -0.27 14.84 14.13
N CYS A 138 -1.36 15.60 14.27
CA CYS A 138 -1.68 16.73 13.41
C CYS A 138 -0.61 17.83 13.51
N ASP A 139 -0.31 18.25 14.73
CA ASP A 139 0.67 19.30 14.99
C ASP A 139 2.07 18.86 14.51
N ARG A 140 2.46 17.61 14.79
CA ARG A 140 3.77 17.07 14.37
C ARG A 140 3.89 16.93 12.85
N ALA A 141 2.82 16.52 12.14
CA ALA A 141 2.80 16.46 10.68
C ALA A 141 3.03 17.84 10.07
N HIS A 142 2.34 18.86 10.58
CA HIS A 142 2.49 20.24 10.10
C HIS A 142 3.88 20.81 10.40
N GLU A 143 4.47 20.53 11.57
CA GLU A 143 5.86 20.90 11.90
C GLU A 143 6.85 20.34 10.87
N ASN A 144 6.61 19.14 10.37
CA ASN A 144 7.43 18.47 9.36
C ASN A 144 7.03 18.80 7.91
N GLY A 145 6.03 19.66 7.70
CA GLY A 145 5.55 20.05 6.36
C GLY A 145 4.79 18.95 5.62
N ILE A 146 4.27 17.97 6.36
CA ILE A 146 3.45 16.85 5.85
C ILE A 146 1.98 17.18 6.05
N LEU A 147 1.16 17.00 5.02
CA LEU A 147 -0.29 17.16 5.11
C LEU A 147 -0.89 16.01 5.92
N LEU A 148 -1.90 16.30 6.75
CA LEU A 148 -2.61 15.26 7.51
C LEU A 148 -4.02 15.06 7.01
N TYR A 149 -4.35 13.81 6.68
CA TYR A 149 -5.67 13.33 6.32
C TYR A 149 -6.10 12.23 7.31
N PRO A 150 -6.97 12.52 8.27
CA PRO A 150 -7.56 11.47 9.09
C PRO A 150 -8.31 10.47 8.22
N THR A 151 -8.12 9.19 8.50
CA THR A 151 -8.71 8.09 7.74
C THR A 151 -9.78 7.38 8.55
N LEU A 152 -11.00 7.32 8.03
CA LEU A 152 -12.09 6.53 8.62
C LEU A 152 -12.24 5.19 7.90
N LEU A 153 -12.08 4.09 8.63
CA LEU A 153 -12.54 2.78 8.19
C LEU A 153 -14.06 2.76 8.29
N VAL A 154 -14.74 3.03 7.16
CA VAL A 154 -16.19 3.29 7.15
C VAL A 154 -16.99 2.06 7.55
N GLN A 155 -16.51 0.86 7.17
CA GLN A 155 -17.20 -0.39 7.44
C GLN A 155 -16.33 -1.38 8.19
N LEU A 156 -16.95 -2.05 9.14
CA LEU A 156 -16.37 -3.18 9.89
C LEU A 156 -17.45 -4.19 10.25
N GLU A 157 -17.04 -5.45 10.34
CA GLU A 157 -17.86 -6.49 10.93
C GLU A 157 -17.98 -6.25 12.44
N SER A 158 -19.17 -6.26 12.98
CA SER A 158 -19.36 -6.18 14.43
C SER A 158 -19.21 -7.56 15.07
N GLY A 159 -18.46 -7.61 16.17
CA GLY A 159 -18.33 -8.79 17.01
C GLY A 159 -19.56 -9.05 17.88
N THR A 160 -19.49 -10.10 18.69
CA THR A 160 -20.47 -10.40 19.74
C THR A 160 -19.93 -9.86 21.06
N ARG A 161 -20.80 -9.24 21.88
CA ARG A 161 -20.43 -8.71 23.20
C ARG A 161 -19.83 -9.82 24.07
N GLY A 162 -18.67 -9.58 24.65
CA GLY A 162 -17.92 -10.57 25.42
C GLY A 162 -17.23 -11.64 24.58
N GLY A 163 -17.26 -11.51 23.25
CA GLY A 163 -16.53 -12.39 22.33
C GLY A 163 -15.01 -12.16 22.36
N THR A 164 -14.26 -13.04 21.71
CA THR A 164 -12.80 -12.94 21.64
C THR A 164 -12.35 -12.20 20.39
N GLY A 165 -11.29 -11.38 20.50
CA GLY A 165 -10.55 -10.80 19.38
C GLY A 165 -11.15 -9.58 18.73
N TYR A 166 -12.32 -9.65 18.13
CA TYR A 166 -12.96 -8.52 17.43
C TYR A 166 -13.89 -7.68 18.33
N ASP A 167 -14.19 -8.15 19.53
CA ASP A 167 -15.04 -7.46 20.49
C ASP A 167 -14.55 -6.04 20.79
N VAL A 168 -13.25 -5.88 20.96
CA VAL A 168 -12.60 -4.58 21.24
C VAL A 168 -12.82 -3.52 20.14
N ARG A 169 -13.16 -3.92 18.92
CA ARG A 169 -13.39 -3.05 17.77
C ARG A 169 -14.86 -2.71 17.54
N SER A 170 -15.76 -3.37 18.27
CA SER A 170 -17.19 -3.11 18.20
C SER A 170 -17.57 -2.02 19.21
N SER A 171 -18.57 -1.22 18.87
CA SER A 171 -19.08 -0.16 19.73
C SER A 171 -20.34 -0.60 20.47
N GLU A 172 -20.68 0.08 21.56
CA GLU A 172 -21.96 -0.11 22.26
C GLU A 172 -23.14 0.09 21.31
N PHE A 173 -23.06 1.14 20.46
CA PHE A 173 -24.07 1.38 19.44
C PHE A 173 -24.30 0.13 18.55
N ARG A 174 -23.23 -0.56 18.14
CA ARG A 174 -23.34 -1.74 17.27
C ARG A 174 -23.91 -2.94 18.01
N TYR A 175 -23.61 -3.10 19.30
CA TYR A 175 -24.16 -4.18 20.12
C TYR A 175 -25.67 -4.01 20.34
N ASP A 176 -26.09 -2.78 20.62
CA ASP A 176 -27.47 -2.48 20.94
C ASP A 176 -28.38 -2.41 19.72
N ASN A 177 -27.81 -2.24 18.52
CA ASN A 177 -28.53 -2.04 17.27
C ASN A 177 -28.21 -3.11 16.20
N LYS A 178 -28.17 -4.39 16.58
CA LYS A 178 -27.94 -5.50 15.65
C LYS A 178 -28.96 -5.58 14.49
N HIS A 179 -30.15 -5.04 14.66
CA HIS A 179 -31.18 -4.92 13.62
C HIS A 179 -30.76 -3.99 12.47
N LEU A 180 -29.75 -3.14 12.68
CA LEU A 180 -29.14 -2.28 11.64
C LEU A 180 -28.01 -2.95 10.87
N ASP A 181 -27.68 -4.21 11.18
CA ASP A 181 -26.73 -5.00 10.39
C ASP A 181 -27.39 -5.49 9.09
N ILE A 182 -26.60 -5.74 8.07
CA ILE A 182 -27.06 -6.27 6.77
C ILE A 182 -27.83 -7.60 6.97
N GLY A 183 -27.37 -8.46 7.86
CA GLY A 183 -28.06 -9.69 8.27
C GLY A 183 -29.19 -9.50 9.27
N GLY A 184 -29.42 -8.28 9.76
CA GLY A 184 -30.38 -7.98 10.85
C GLY A 184 -31.84 -8.32 10.55
N ARG A 185 -32.18 -8.53 9.27
CA ARG A 185 -33.54 -8.97 8.86
C ARG A 185 -33.78 -10.47 9.04
N GLY A 186 -32.69 -11.28 9.16
CA GLY A 186 -32.78 -12.73 9.27
C GLY A 186 -33.10 -13.46 7.96
N ASP A 187 -32.98 -12.81 6.80
CA ASP A 187 -33.22 -13.39 5.47
C ASP A 187 -31.94 -13.67 4.67
N LEU A 188 -30.77 -13.53 5.30
CA LEU A 188 -29.46 -13.88 4.77
C LEU A 188 -28.85 -15.04 5.54
N ASP A 189 -28.05 -15.83 4.85
CA ASP A 189 -27.20 -16.85 5.47
C ASP A 189 -26.08 -16.18 6.26
N GLU A 190 -25.82 -16.68 7.49
CA GLU A 190 -24.76 -16.12 8.36
C GLU A 190 -23.34 -16.26 7.77
N SER A 191 -23.16 -17.13 6.78
CA SER A 191 -21.90 -17.27 6.02
C SER A 191 -21.67 -16.13 5.04
N PHE A 192 -22.66 -15.26 4.80
CA PHE A 192 -22.49 -14.09 3.94
C PHE A 192 -21.42 -13.16 4.53
N PRO A 193 -20.36 -12.81 3.77
CA PRO A 193 -19.23 -12.07 4.33
C PRO A 193 -19.56 -10.69 4.90
N GLY A 194 -20.68 -10.10 4.49
CA GLY A 194 -21.17 -8.82 5.00
C GLY A 194 -22.28 -8.94 6.06
N TYR A 195 -22.59 -10.15 6.55
CA TYR A 195 -23.72 -10.39 7.45
C TYR A 195 -23.73 -9.47 8.67
N ASN A 196 -22.58 -9.33 9.34
CA ASN A 196 -22.42 -8.49 10.52
C ASN A 196 -21.92 -7.06 10.20
N CYS A 197 -22.00 -6.61 8.96
CA CYS A 197 -21.67 -5.23 8.56
C CYS A 197 -22.89 -4.32 8.74
N ALA A 198 -22.66 -3.02 9.03
CA ALA A 198 -23.73 -2.04 9.14
C ALA A 198 -24.40 -1.81 7.78
N ASP A 199 -25.75 -1.84 7.73
CA ASP A 199 -26.50 -1.55 6.53
C ASP A 199 -26.70 -0.04 6.36
N PHE A 200 -26.03 0.54 5.37
CA PHE A 200 -26.10 1.97 5.05
C PHE A 200 -27.46 2.43 4.51
N LYS A 201 -28.38 1.52 4.29
CA LYS A 201 -29.78 1.87 4.05
C LYS A 201 -30.38 2.63 5.25
N HIS A 202 -29.98 2.31 6.47
CA HIS A 202 -30.46 2.96 7.68
C HIS A 202 -29.84 4.33 7.87
N GLN A 203 -30.67 5.34 8.14
CA GLN A 203 -30.23 6.71 8.35
C GLN A 203 -29.33 6.81 9.58
N GLU A 204 -29.65 6.07 10.63
CA GLU A 204 -28.93 6.02 11.90
C GLU A 204 -27.46 5.62 11.69
N VAL A 205 -27.20 4.65 10.82
CA VAL A 205 -25.84 4.22 10.44
C VAL A 205 -25.07 5.34 9.76
N ARG A 206 -25.72 6.02 8.80
CA ARG A 206 -25.12 7.13 8.06
C ARG A 206 -24.84 8.34 8.95
N ASP A 207 -25.77 8.66 9.86
CA ASP A 207 -25.62 9.80 10.77
C ASP A 207 -24.53 9.54 11.82
N GLU A 208 -24.43 8.34 12.32
CA GLU A 208 -23.37 7.94 13.25
C GLU A 208 -21.97 8.07 12.60
N ARG A 209 -21.81 7.61 11.37
CA ARG A 209 -20.53 7.77 10.62
C ARG A 209 -20.25 9.23 10.28
N PHE A 210 -21.27 9.99 9.92
CA PHE A 210 -21.13 11.40 9.60
C PHE A 210 -20.74 12.25 10.81
N ALA A 211 -21.27 11.93 12.01
CA ALA A 211 -20.94 12.66 13.23
C ALA A 211 -19.43 12.61 13.55
N ILE A 212 -18.76 11.47 13.32
CA ILE A 212 -17.31 11.34 13.48
C ILE A 212 -16.56 12.24 12.48
N VAL A 213 -16.99 12.24 11.21
CA VAL A 213 -16.38 13.10 10.19
C VAL A 213 -16.51 14.58 10.56
N GLU A 214 -17.72 15.01 10.98
CA GLU A 214 -18.01 16.39 11.36
C GLU A 214 -17.21 16.84 12.59
N GLU A 215 -17.11 15.97 13.61
CA GLU A 215 -16.28 16.22 14.79
C GLU A 215 -14.83 16.47 14.44
N VAL A 216 -14.22 15.59 13.66
CA VAL A 216 -12.82 15.70 13.27
C VAL A 216 -12.58 16.96 12.43
N LEU A 217 -13.43 17.24 11.45
CA LEU A 217 -13.32 18.44 10.60
C LEU A 217 -13.46 19.75 11.38
N THR A 218 -14.21 19.72 12.50
CA THR A 218 -14.46 20.90 13.34
C THR A 218 -13.36 21.12 14.34
N ASN A 219 -12.86 20.05 14.98
CA ASN A 219 -11.99 20.17 16.16
C ASN A 219 -10.50 20.12 15.83
N TYR A 220 -10.12 19.65 14.61
CA TYR A 220 -8.71 19.47 14.25
C TYR A 220 -8.33 20.26 13.00
N PRO A 221 -7.09 20.80 12.94
CA PRO A 221 -6.61 21.56 11.77
C PRO A 221 -6.11 20.62 10.65
N VAL A 222 -6.95 19.67 10.25
CA VAL A 222 -6.63 18.68 9.22
C VAL A 222 -6.61 19.28 7.83
N ASP A 223 -5.93 18.63 6.88
CA ASP A 223 -5.80 19.10 5.50
C ASP A 223 -6.85 18.51 4.55
N GLY A 224 -7.50 17.47 4.96
CA GLY A 224 -8.57 16.78 4.25
C GLY A 224 -9.11 15.65 5.09
N PHE A 225 -9.81 14.72 4.46
CA PHE A 225 -10.36 13.55 5.12
C PHE A 225 -10.39 12.37 4.17
N GLU A 226 -10.04 11.17 4.65
CA GLU A 226 -10.14 9.93 3.86
C GLU A 226 -11.28 9.04 4.35
N LEU A 227 -12.06 8.54 3.40
CA LEU A 227 -13.00 7.43 3.60
C LEU A 227 -12.44 6.16 2.97
N GLN A 228 -12.16 5.13 3.76
CA GLN A 228 -11.80 3.82 3.22
C GLN A 228 -13.05 2.98 2.96
N LEU A 229 -13.47 2.93 1.70
CA LEU A 229 -14.60 2.13 1.24
C LEU A 229 -14.19 0.78 0.64
N ASN A 230 -12.89 0.56 0.42
CA ASN A 230 -12.34 -0.72 -0.01
C ASN A 230 -12.20 -1.74 1.14
N PHE A 231 -12.22 -1.26 2.40
CA PHE A 231 -12.07 -2.09 3.59
C PHE A 231 -13.45 -2.61 4.02
N TRP A 232 -13.64 -3.93 4.06
CA TRP A 232 -14.95 -4.54 4.28
C TRP A 232 -16.05 -3.94 3.39
N PRO A 233 -15.98 -4.05 2.05
CA PRO A 233 -16.83 -3.29 1.14
C PRO A 233 -18.24 -3.90 1.01
N TYR A 234 -18.95 -4.04 2.13
CA TYR A 234 -20.33 -4.52 2.20
C TYR A 234 -21.18 -3.45 2.90
N TYR A 235 -21.96 -2.71 2.12
CA TYR A 235 -22.71 -1.55 2.61
C TYR A 235 -24.22 -1.72 2.59
N PHE A 236 -24.71 -2.68 1.81
CA PHE A 236 -26.13 -2.90 1.61
C PHE A 236 -26.46 -4.39 1.54
N HIS A 237 -27.69 -4.70 1.91
CA HIS A 237 -28.24 -6.03 1.64
C HIS A 237 -28.15 -6.37 0.14
N PRO A 238 -27.79 -7.60 -0.28
CA PRO A 238 -27.61 -7.95 -1.70
C PRO A 238 -28.79 -7.61 -2.62
N LYS A 239 -30.02 -7.68 -2.10
CA LYS A 239 -31.25 -7.32 -2.84
C LYS A 239 -31.48 -5.81 -3.00
N GLU A 240 -30.69 -4.96 -2.31
CA GLU A 240 -30.89 -3.51 -2.23
C GLU A 240 -29.70 -2.70 -2.76
N ILE A 241 -28.71 -3.37 -3.37
CA ILE A 241 -27.48 -2.74 -3.87
C ILE A 241 -27.78 -1.62 -4.87
N ASP A 242 -28.72 -1.82 -5.81
CA ASP A 242 -29.04 -0.82 -6.83
C ASP A 242 -29.64 0.46 -6.24
N ALA A 243 -30.53 0.34 -5.27
CA ALA A 243 -31.04 1.50 -4.52
C ALA A 243 -29.96 2.10 -3.62
N GLY A 244 -29.12 1.26 -3.05
CA GLY A 244 -28.02 1.63 -2.17
C GLY A 244 -27.00 2.57 -2.82
N ARG A 245 -26.75 2.44 -4.14
CA ARG A 245 -25.84 3.34 -4.87
C ARG A 245 -26.25 4.81 -4.75
N GLY A 246 -27.54 5.10 -4.89
CA GLY A 246 -28.06 6.46 -4.71
C GLY A 246 -27.90 6.95 -3.28
N ILE A 247 -28.21 6.08 -2.30
CA ILE A 247 -28.07 6.40 -0.87
C ILE A 247 -26.61 6.71 -0.52
N MET A 248 -25.67 5.88 -0.97
CA MET A 248 -24.24 6.11 -0.75
C MET A 248 -23.77 7.40 -1.41
N THR A 249 -24.21 7.67 -2.64
CA THR A 249 -23.86 8.88 -3.37
C THR A 249 -24.29 10.15 -2.63
N GLU A 250 -25.51 10.18 -2.09
CA GLU A 250 -25.97 11.33 -1.30
C GLU A 250 -25.21 11.47 0.02
N TRP A 251 -24.84 10.37 0.66
CA TRP A 251 -24.02 10.42 1.86
C TRP A 251 -22.60 10.94 1.56
N ILE A 252 -21.96 10.50 0.47
CA ILE A 252 -20.67 11.03 0.00
C ILE A 252 -20.78 12.53 -0.31
N ALA A 253 -21.84 12.97 -0.97
CA ALA A 253 -22.08 14.39 -1.24
C ALA A 253 -22.19 15.22 0.06
N LYS A 254 -22.88 14.67 1.09
CA LYS A 254 -22.96 15.29 2.43
C LYS A 254 -21.58 15.42 3.07
N VAL A 255 -20.76 14.36 3.01
CA VAL A 255 -19.38 14.39 3.54
C VAL A 255 -18.52 15.39 2.78
N HIS A 256 -18.55 15.39 1.44
CA HIS A 256 -17.79 16.34 0.62
C HIS A 256 -18.17 17.80 0.97
N ALA A 257 -19.44 18.10 1.10
CA ALA A 257 -19.92 19.43 1.50
C ALA A 257 -19.37 19.84 2.88
N ALA A 258 -19.32 18.91 3.85
CA ALA A 258 -18.75 19.18 5.17
C ALA A 258 -17.23 19.44 5.09
N VAL A 259 -16.49 18.65 4.29
CA VAL A 259 -15.05 18.86 4.04
C VAL A 259 -14.82 20.26 3.47
N LYS A 260 -15.54 20.63 2.41
CA LYS A 260 -15.39 21.96 1.76
C LYS A 260 -15.83 23.12 2.66
N LYS A 261 -16.85 22.93 3.49
CA LYS A 261 -17.29 23.90 4.49
C LYS A 261 -16.25 24.14 5.57
N SER A 262 -15.52 23.09 5.99
CA SER A 262 -14.47 23.20 7.00
C SER A 262 -13.20 23.87 6.49
N GLY A 263 -12.99 23.91 5.16
CA GLY A 263 -11.89 24.59 4.48
C GLY A 263 -11.97 24.35 2.98
N ALA A 264 -12.00 25.42 2.18
CA ALA A 264 -12.16 25.31 0.73
C ALA A 264 -11.06 24.46 0.06
N ASP A 265 -9.84 24.51 0.63
CA ASP A 265 -8.67 23.77 0.13
C ASP A 265 -8.56 22.35 0.72
N ARG A 266 -9.44 21.97 1.65
CA ARG A 266 -9.47 20.61 2.20
C ARG A 266 -10.02 19.64 1.16
N GLU A 267 -9.45 18.45 1.11
CA GLU A 267 -9.79 17.43 0.11
C GLU A 267 -10.52 16.24 0.72
N LEU A 268 -11.53 15.74 0.00
CA LEU A 268 -12.12 14.43 0.26
C LEU A 268 -11.41 13.37 -0.58
N VAL A 269 -10.75 12.45 0.10
CA VAL A 269 -10.08 11.28 -0.46
C VAL A 269 -10.94 10.05 -0.22
N ILE A 270 -11.12 9.21 -1.24
CA ILE A 270 -11.90 7.98 -1.11
C ILE A 270 -11.12 6.79 -1.66
N SER A 271 -10.78 5.84 -0.79
CA SER A 271 -10.22 4.56 -1.18
C SER A 271 -11.33 3.58 -1.57
N ILE A 272 -11.29 3.08 -2.81
CA ILE A 272 -12.29 2.19 -3.39
C ILE A 272 -11.64 0.92 -3.96
N PRO A 273 -12.41 -0.19 -4.14
CA PRO A 273 -11.98 -1.25 -5.04
C PRO A 273 -11.67 -0.66 -6.42
N ALA A 274 -10.52 -1.01 -7.02
CA ALA A 274 -10.09 -0.44 -8.31
C ALA A 274 -11.07 -0.74 -9.45
N SER A 275 -11.72 -1.92 -9.41
CA SER A 275 -12.72 -2.33 -10.40
C SER A 275 -14.03 -1.58 -10.20
N LEU A 276 -14.46 -0.86 -11.25
CA LEU A 276 -15.76 -0.18 -11.28
C LEU A 276 -16.94 -1.15 -11.20
N GLU A 277 -16.78 -2.38 -11.70
CA GLU A 277 -17.78 -3.44 -11.57
C GLU A 277 -17.90 -3.88 -10.12
N THR A 278 -16.78 -4.16 -9.45
CA THR A 278 -16.76 -4.46 -8.01
C THR A 278 -17.37 -3.32 -7.19
N CYS A 279 -17.06 -2.07 -7.50
CA CYS A 279 -17.71 -0.91 -6.85
C CYS A 279 -19.22 -0.98 -6.99
N ARG A 280 -19.72 -1.19 -8.21
CA ARG A 280 -21.15 -1.29 -8.48
C ARG A 280 -21.83 -2.42 -7.68
N GLU A 281 -21.20 -3.59 -7.63
CA GLU A 281 -21.69 -4.76 -6.86
C GLU A 281 -21.72 -4.52 -5.35
N ARG A 282 -21.01 -3.49 -4.87
CA ARG A 282 -20.95 -3.10 -3.46
C ARG A 282 -21.80 -1.87 -3.12
N GLY A 283 -22.57 -1.36 -4.09
CA GLY A 283 -23.39 -0.16 -3.89
C GLY A 283 -22.60 1.15 -3.94
N LEU A 284 -21.44 1.15 -4.61
CA LEU A 284 -20.60 2.33 -4.82
C LEU A 284 -20.74 2.81 -6.27
N ASP A 285 -20.77 4.12 -6.50
CA ASP A 285 -20.89 4.69 -7.84
C ASP A 285 -19.84 5.79 -8.11
N PRO A 286 -18.55 5.40 -8.27
CA PRO A 286 -17.49 6.37 -8.56
C PRO A 286 -17.75 7.21 -9.81
N LYS A 287 -18.43 6.66 -10.83
CA LYS A 287 -18.77 7.42 -12.05
C LYS A 287 -19.68 8.60 -11.74
N GLU A 288 -20.71 8.38 -10.93
CA GLU A 288 -21.61 9.44 -10.53
C GLU A 288 -20.92 10.47 -9.61
N TRP A 289 -20.02 10.03 -8.72
CA TRP A 289 -19.25 10.94 -7.87
C TRP A 289 -18.33 11.86 -8.70
N LEU A 290 -17.66 11.32 -9.71
CA LEU A 290 -16.84 12.09 -10.66
C LEU A 290 -17.70 13.08 -11.44
N ARG A 291 -18.85 12.65 -11.98
CA ARG A 291 -19.77 13.50 -12.71
C ARG A 291 -20.30 14.68 -11.88
N ARG A 292 -20.55 14.43 -10.56
CA ARG A 292 -21.02 15.45 -9.62
C ARG A 292 -19.90 16.32 -9.02
N GLY A 293 -18.64 15.95 -9.18
CA GLY A 293 -17.50 16.63 -8.57
C GLY A 293 -17.51 16.58 -7.05
N ILE A 294 -17.94 15.46 -6.47
CA ILE A 294 -18.07 15.27 -5.01
C ILE A 294 -16.94 14.42 -4.41
N VAL A 295 -15.81 14.32 -5.10
CA VAL A 295 -14.59 13.65 -4.65
C VAL A 295 -13.37 14.35 -5.27
N ASP A 296 -12.32 14.57 -4.49
CA ASP A 296 -11.09 15.23 -4.95
C ASP A 296 -10.02 14.21 -5.34
N VAL A 297 -9.93 13.08 -4.64
CA VAL A 297 -8.98 12.00 -4.92
C VAL A 297 -9.66 10.64 -4.77
N LEU A 298 -9.54 9.81 -5.79
CA LEU A 298 -9.88 8.39 -5.73
C LEU A 298 -8.60 7.57 -5.62
N ILE A 299 -8.57 6.64 -4.67
CA ILE A 299 -7.49 5.69 -4.53
C ILE A 299 -7.96 4.33 -5.02
N ALA A 300 -7.37 3.88 -6.13
CA ALA A 300 -7.59 2.55 -6.67
C ALA A 300 -6.88 1.52 -5.78
N HIS A 301 -7.66 0.72 -5.08
CA HIS A 301 -7.14 -0.27 -4.14
C HIS A 301 -7.60 -1.67 -4.50
N LYS A 302 -6.81 -2.69 -4.18
CA LYS A 302 -7.34 -4.05 -4.20
C LYS A 302 -8.44 -4.16 -3.14
N PRO A 303 -9.50 -4.96 -3.35
CA PRO A 303 -10.51 -5.19 -2.33
C PRO A 303 -9.85 -5.77 -1.07
N ALA A 304 -10.02 -5.11 0.08
CA ALA A 304 -9.55 -5.68 1.33
C ALA A 304 -10.35 -6.92 1.67
N LYS A 305 -9.66 -7.93 2.16
CA LYS A 305 -10.27 -9.23 2.46
C LYS A 305 -11.11 -9.15 3.72
N PRO A 306 -12.26 -9.83 3.78
CA PRO A 306 -13.02 -10.00 5.00
C PRO A 306 -12.28 -10.66 6.16
N LYS A 307 -11.18 -11.35 5.91
CA LYS A 307 -10.34 -11.98 6.95
C LYS A 307 -8.91 -11.44 6.88
N LEU A 308 -8.73 -10.21 7.33
CA LEU A 308 -7.43 -9.55 7.46
C LEU A 308 -6.43 -10.31 8.34
N MET A 309 -6.94 -11.10 9.27
CA MET A 309 -6.14 -11.89 10.23
C MET A 309 -5.86 -13.31 9.73
N ASP A 310 -6.16 -13.62 8.47
CA ASP A 310 -5.70 -14.88 7.90
C ASP A 310 -4.19 -14.77 7.65
N PRO A 311 -3.35 -15.50 8.39
CA PRO A 311 -1.90 -15.50 8.22
C PRO A 311 -1.48 -16.00 6.82
N ASN A 312 -2.43 -16.57 6.06
CA ASN A 312 -2.24 -17.00 4.69
C ASN A 312 -2.82 -15.98 3.68
N SER A 313 -3.25 -14.80 4.13
CA SER A 313 -3.67 -13.77 3.19
C SER A 313 -2.45 -13.23 2.47
N SER A 314 -2.37 -13.42 1.15
CA SER A 314 -1.30 -12.87 0.36
C SER A 314 -1.43 -11.35 0.27
N TYR A 315 -0.43 -10.65 0.75
CA TYR A 315 -0.20 -9.26 0.42
C TYR A 315 0.68 -9.23 -0.82
N ILE A 316 0.19 -8.65 -1.89
CA ILE A 316 0.89 -8.63 -3.17
C ILE A 316 1.29 -7.20 -3.46
N VAL A 317 2.53 -6.98 -3.85
CA VAL A 317 3.02 -5.65 -4.24
C VAL A 317 2.19 -5.11 -5.40
N TYR A 318 1.81 -6.00 -6.31
CA TYR A 318 1.05 -5.68 -7.49
C TYR A 318 0.36 -6.92 -8.06
N GLU A 319 -0.84 -6.74 -8.63
CA GLU A 319 -1.57 -7.79 -9.34
C GLU A 319 -1.82 -7.34 -10.78
N GLU A 320 -1.62 -8.24 -11.75
CA GLU A 320 -1.71 -7.94 -13.18
C GLU A 320 -3.08 -7.36 -13.58
N TRP A 321 -4.16 -7.94 -13.06
CA TRP A 321 -5.53 -7.48 -13.33
C TRP A 321 -5.81 -6.07 -12.83
N LEU A 322 -5.13 -5.65 -11.77
CA LEU A 322 -5.30 -4.32 -11.17
C LEU A 322 -4.89 -3.20 -12.13
N LEU A 323 -3.96 -3.45 -13.05
CA LEU A 323 -3.49 -2.46 -14.02
C LEU A 323 -4.59 -2.01 -14.98
N ASP A 324 -5.39 -2.95 -15.49
CA ASP A 324 -6.49 -2.63 -16.41
C ASP A 324 -7.61 -1.87 -15.68
N ASP A 325 -7.90 -2.25 -14.44
CA ASP A 325 -8.88 -1.55 -13.58
C ASP A 325 -8.42 -0.12 -13.27
N ILE A 326 -7.15 0.08 -12.88
CA ILE A 326 -6.57 1.41 -12.64
C ILE A 326 -6.68 2.27 -13.90
N ARG A 327 -6.29 1.74 -15.07
CA ARG A 327 -6.40 2.45 -16.35
C ARG A 327 -7.85 2.87 -16.62
N THR A 328 -8.79 1.96 -16.43
CA THR A 328 -10.23 2.22 -16.62
C THR A 328 -10.72 3.33 -15.70
N LEU A 329 -10.26 3.34 -14.44
CA LEU A 329 -10.63 4.38 -13.48
C LEU A 329 -10.01 5.74 -13.86
N VAL A 330 -8.73 5.77 -14.27
CA VAL A 330 -8.05 6.97 -14.76
C VAL A 330 -8.77 7.54 -15.99
N ASP A 331 -9.12 6.68 -16.96
CA ASP A 331 -9.83 7.11 -18.16
C ASP A 331 -11.24 7.64 -17.83
N THR A 332 -11.91 7.04 -16.84
CA THR A 332 -13.22 7.50 -16.36
C THR A 332 -13.13 8.86 -15.66
N ALA A 333 -12.04 9.11 -14.92
CA ALA A 333 -11.82 10.39 -14.24
C ALA A 333 -11.35 11.50 -15.18
N ARG A 334 -10.98 11.19 -16.43
CA ARG A 334 -10.49 12.16 -17.40
C ARG A 334 -11.52 13.26 -17.67
N GLY A 335 -11.10 14.50 -17.54
CA GLY A 335 -11.97 15.66 -17.70
C GLY A 335 -12.68 16.12 -16.42
N SER A 336 -12.54 15.38 -15.32
CA SER A 336 -12.92 15.84 -13.97
C SER A 336 -11.73 16.50 -13.27
N SER A 337 -12.00 17.18 -12.14
CA SER A 337 -10.95 17.69 -11.24
C SER A 337 -10.36 16.62 -10.33
N CYS A 338 -10.94 15.42 -10.30
CA CYS A 338 -10.52 14.35 -9.42
C CYS A 338 -9.23 13.70 -9.90
N ARG A 339 -8.31 13.48 -8.96
CA ARG A 339 -7.06 12.76 -9.19
C ARG A 339 -7.24 11.27 -8.84
N VAL A 340 -6.59 10.41 -9.60
CA VAL A 340 -6.57 8.97 -9.31
C VAL A 340 -5.18 8.57 -8.83
N HIS A 341 -5.11 7.97 -7.67
CA HIS A 341 -3.90 7.35 -7.11
C HIS A 341 -4.06 5.83 -7.12
N ALA A 342 -2.94 5.12 -7.15
CA ALA A 342 -2.93 3.66 -7.01
C ALA A 342 -2.31 3.26 -5.68
N ALA A 343 -2.94 2.30 -5.00
CA ALA A 343 -2.39 1.75 -3.76
C ALA A 343 -1.30 0.72 -4.07
N ILE A 344 -0.15 0.87 -3.40
CA ILE A 344 0.97 -0.05 -3.47
C ILE A 344 1.26 -0.62 -2.08
N ASP A 345 1.33 -1.94 -1.96
CA ASP A 345 1.66 -2.65 -0.72
C ASP A 345 3.13 -3.04 -0.67
N SER A 346 3.65 -3.31 0.53
CA SER A 346 5.06 -3.66 0.75
C SER A 346 5.35 -5.16 0.76
N HIS A 347 4.33 -6.01 0.74
CA HIS A 347 4.50 -7.45 0.97
C HIS A 347 4.48 -8.26 -0.31
N LEU A 348 5.19 -9.38 -0.28
CA LEU A 348 5.11 -10.45 -1.26
C LEU A 348 3.87 -11.32 -1.03
N ASP A 349 3.61 -12.25 -1.93
CA ASP A 349 2.52 -13.21 -1.81
C ASP A 349 2.73 -14.22 -0.65
N SER A 350 1.71 -15.03 -0.37
CA SER A 350 1.58 -15.80 0.87
C SER A 350 2.64 -16.84 1.18
N ASP A 351 3.40 -17.35 0.24
CA ASP A 351 4.53 -18.23 0.55
C ASP A 351 5.87 -17.50 0.57
N ARG A 352 5.85 -16.19 0.51
CA ARG A 352 7.00 -15.31 0.66
C ARG A 352 6.77 -14.44 1.89
N LEU A 353 7.32 -14.86 3.00
CA LEU A 353 7.12 -14.23 4.30
C LEU A 353 8.02 -13.01 4.53
N ALA A 354 8.33 -12.27 3.48
CA ALA A 354 9.22 -11.13 3.55
C ALA A 354 8.65 -9.92 2.86
N GLU A 355 9.14 -8.78 3.28
CA GLU A 355 8.94 -7.50 2.64
C GLU A 355 9.50 -7.51 1.21
N ALA A 356 8.80 -6.85 0.30
CA ALA A 356 9.23 -6.75 -1.10
C ALA A 356 10.58 -6.01 -1.21
N PRO A 357 11.56 -6.55 -1.96
CA PRO A 357 12.79 -5.83 -2.26
C PRO A 357 12.49 -4.63 -3.17
N ILE A 358 13.42 -3.67 -3.18
CA ILE A 358 13.22 -2.42 -3.95
C ILE A 358 13.00 -2.66 -5.44
N GLU A 359 13.57 -3.71 -6.00
CA GLU A 359 13.41 -4.10 -7.40
C GLU A 359 11.94 -4.45 -7.73
N MET A 360 11.23 -5.10 -6.82
CA MET A 360 9.80 -5.39 -6.97
C MET A 360 8.95 -4.14 -6.79
N VAL A 361 9.30 -3.30 -5.83
CA VAL A 361 8.61 -2.02 -5.59
C VAL A 361 8.75 -1.11 -6.81
N ARG A 362 9.93 -1.04 -7.43
CA ARG A 362 10.16 -0.30 -8.68
C ARG A 362 9.31 -0.84 -9.83
N ALA A 363 9.28 -2.17 -9.99
CA ALA A 363 8.50 -2.81 -11.04
C ALA A 363 7.00 -2.46 -10.93
N ALA A 364 6.44 -2.60 -9.72
CA ALA A 364 5.05 -2.26 -9.44
C ALA A 364 4.77 -0.77 -9.66
N ALA A 365 5.59 0.12 -9.08
CA ALA A 365 5.42 1.56 -9.22
C ALA A 365 5.49 2.02 -10.69
N CYS A 366 6.46 1.51 -11.48
CA CYS A 366 6.55 1.83 -12.89
C CYS A 366 5.31 1.39 -13.67
N ASN A 367 4.79 0.18 -13.38
CA ASN A 367 3.57 -0.31 -14.02
C ASN A 367 2.36 0.56 -13.64
N PHE A 368 2.23 1.01 -12.40
CA PHE A 368 1.14 1.90 -11.98
C PHE A 368 1.22 3.28 -12.64
N TRP A 369 2.41 3.90 -12.67
CA TRP A 369 2.61 5.19 -13.35
C TRP A 369 2.27 5.13 -14.85
N GLU A 370 2.53 4.01 -15.51
CA GLU A 370 2.18 3.80 -16.93
C GLU A 370 0.66 3.81 -17.17
N GLN A 371 -0.15 3.56 -16.13
CA GLN A 371 -1.61 3.66 -16.24
C GLN A 371 -2.11 5.11 -16.21
N GLY A 372 -1.24 6.10 -15.99
CA GLY A 372 -1.58 7.52 -16.00
C GLY A 372 -2.11 8.06 -14.67
N ILE A 373 -1.77 7.43 -13.57
CA ILE A 373 -2.14 7.89 -12.22
C ILE A 373 -1.50 9.24 -11.88
N ALA A 374 -2.10 9.97 -10.93
CA ALA A 374 -1.57 11.23 -10.42
C ALA A 374 -0.59 11.03 -9.25
N GLY A 375 -0.66 9.91 -8.55
CA GLY A 375 0.19 9.61 -7.40
C GLY A 375 0.05 8.17 -6.91
N LEU A 376 0.80 7.83 -5.88
CA LEU A 376 0.77 6.54 -5.20
C LEU A 376 0.27 6.70 -3.77
N TYR A 377 -0.53 5.74 -3.35
CA TYR A 377 -0.94 5.54 -1.97
C TYR A 377 -0.18 4.35 -1.39
N VAL A 378 0.74 4.63 -0.48
CA VAL A 378 1.58 3.60 0.15
C VAL A 378 0.80 2.98 1.29
N SER A 379 0.30 1.77 1.09
CA SER A 379 -0.53 1.06 2.04
C SER A 379 0.19 -0.14 2.63
N GLN A 380 -0.23 -0.60 3.83
CA GLN A 380 0.27 -1.82 4.46
C GLN A 380 1.82 -1.90 4.59
N TRP A 381 2.46 -0.74 4.89
CA TRP A 381 3.93 -0.64 5.02
C TRP A 381 4.41 -0.76 6.48
N HIS A 382 3.54 -1.07 7.40
CA HIS A 382 3.81 -1.12 8.84
C HIS A 382 4.16 -2.53 9.38
N ALA A 383 4.53 -3.47 8.52
CA ALA A 383 4.76 -4.85 8.94
C ALA A 383 6.03 -5.07 9.77
N HIS A 384 7.00 -4.18 9.66
CA HIS A 384 8.29 -4.28 10.33
C HIS A 384 8.55 -3.06 11.20
N TRP A 385 8.33 -3.21 12.49
CA TRP A 385 8.60 -2.19 13.49
C TRP A 385 9.72 -2.65 14.45
N PRO A 386 10.65 -1.79 14.87
CA PRO A 386 10.92 -0.45 14.31
C PRO A 386 11.46 -0.53 12.89
N PHE A 387 11.14 0.47 12.07
CA PHE A 387 11.60 0.48 10.69
C PHE A 387 13.09 0.80 10.62
N GLU A 388 13.81 0.01 9.81
CA GLU A 388 15.18 0.30 9.47
C GLU A 388 15.25 1.40 8.40
N ALA A 389 16.36 2.13 8.35
CA ALA A 389 16.57 3.18 7.34
C ALA A 389 16.41 2.67 5.89
N GLU A 390 16.74 1.41 5.62
CA GLU A 390 16.57 0.75 4.33
C GLU A 390 15.09 0.65 3.92
N PHE A 391 14.18 0.44 4.86
CA PHE A 391 12.74 0.39 4.60
C PHE A 391 12.25 1.68 3.93
N TYR A 392 12.57 2.83 4.52
CA TYR A 392 12.18 4.14 3.99
C TYR A 392 12.96 4.53 2.73
N GLY A 393 14.15 3.97 2.54
CA GLY A 393 14.93 4.14 1.32
C GLY A 393 14.20 3.74 0.05
N LYS A 394 13.28 2.76 0.13
CA LYS A 394 12.44 2.30 -0.98
C LYS A 394 11.44 3.34 -1.45
N LEU A 395 11.01 4.26 -0.58
CA LEU A 395 10.04 5.30 -0.90
C LEU A 395 10.64 6.40 -1.79
N ARG A 396 11.96 6.62 -1.74
CA ARG A 396 12.64 7.76 -2.39
C ARG A 396 12.39 7.87 -3.88
N GLU A 397 12.28 6.75 -4.57
CA GLU A 397 12.17 6.71 -6.03
C GLU A 397 10.73 6.70 -6.53
N LEU A 398 9.77 6.36 -5.65
CA LEU A 398 8.38 6.13 -6.02
C LEU A 398 7.71 7.28 -6.79
N PRO A 399 7.93 8.58 -6.44
CA PRO A 399 7.32 9.68 -7.20
C PRO A 399 8.00 9.96 -8.55
N TYR A 400 9.10 9.26 -8.87
CA TYR A 400 9.96 9.59 -10.02
C TYR A 400 10.10 8.41 -10.99
N PRO A 401 9.07 8.08 -11.81
CA PRO A 401 9.14 6.95 -12.73
C PRO A 401 10.35 7.02 -13.67
N GLY A 402 10.73 8.22 -14.14
CA GLY A 402 11.90 8.42 -14.98
C GLY A 402 13.23 7.98 -14.33
N VAL A 403 13.35 8.09 -13.01
CA VAL A 403 14.54 7.63 -12.26
C VAL A 403 14.59 6.11 -12.18
N MET A 404 13.42 5.46 -12.15
CA MET A 404 13.32 4.00 -12.05
C MET A 404 13.51 3.27 -13.39
N THR A 405 13.39 3.95 -14.54
CA THR A 405 13.39 3.32 -15.87
C THR A 405 14.65 2.54 -16.21
N TYR A 406 15.79 2.92 -15.64
CA TYR A 406 17.11 2.31 -15.92
C TYR A 406 17.73 1.63 -14.69
N LYS A 407 16.89 1.25 -13.71
CA LYS A 407 17.31 0.52 -12.52
C LYS A 407 16.78 -0.90 -12.53
N ASP A 408 17.45 -1.77 -11.80
CA ASP A 408 17.07 -3.17 -11.66
C ASP A 408 15.62 -3.31 -11.20
N LYS A 409 14.89 -4.21 -11.84
CA LYS A 409 13.50 -4.52 -11.52
C LYS A 409 13.25 -6.02 -11.49
N PHE A 410 12.29 -6.39 -10.67
CA PHE A 410 11.86 -7.75 -10.50
C PHE A 410 10.33 -7.81 -10.65
N TYR A 411 9.88 -8.39 -11.73
CA TYR A 411 8.48 -8.64 -12.04
C TYR A 411 8.10 -10.06 -11.66
N HIS A 412 6.85 -10.29 -11.33
CA HIS A 412 6.34 -11.62 -11.06
C HIS A 412 4.88 -11.75 -11.49
N VAL A 413 4.49 -12.95 -11.88
CA VAL A 413 3.08 -13.29 -12.04
C VAL A 413 2.51 -13.56 -10.66
N PRO A 414 1.43 -12.88 -10.23
CA PRO A 414 0.84 -13.05 -8.91
C PRO A 414 0.44 -14.48 -8.62
N THR A 415 0.73 -14.95 -7.40
CA THR A 415 0.43 -16.30 -6.95
C THR A 415 -0.45 -16.28 -5.70
N HIS A 416 -1.35 -17.27 -5.55
CA HIS A 416 -2.12 -17.51 -4.35
C HIS A 416 -1.57 -18.68 -3.54
N SER A 417 -1.78 -18.64 -2.22
CA SER A 417 -1.37 -19.72 -1.32
C SER A 417 -2.07 -21.07 -1.57
N GLY A 418 -3.09 -21.07 -2.41
CA GLY A 418 -3.91 -22.27 -2.67
C GLY A 418 -4.86 -22.67 -1.55
N ARG A 419 -4.73 -22.08 -0.35
CA ARG A 419 -5.61 -22.44 0.78
C ARG A 419 -7.02 -21.85 0.66
N TYR A 420 -7.18 -20.73 -0.01
CA TYR A 420 -8.47 -20.08 -0.18
C TYR A 420 -8.56 -19.42 -1.55
N PRO A 421 -8.89 -20.19 -2.62
CA PRO A 421 -9.24 -19.58 -3.89
C PRO A 421 -10.45 -18.68 -3.65
N LYS A 422 -10.31 -17.38 -3.94
CA LYS A 422 -11.42 -16.46 -3.80
C LYS A 422 -12.31 -16.55 -5.03
N PRO A 423 -13.62 -16.72 -4.84
CA PRO A 423 -14.55 -16.53 -5.95
C PRO A 423 -14.36 -15.14 -6.56
N GLY A 424 -14.17 -15.07 -7.88
CA GLY A 424 -14.06 -13.83 -8.64
C GLY A 424 -12.66 -13.20 -8.73
N LEU A 425 -11.62 -13.75 -8.04
CA LEU A 425 -10.24 -13.35 -8.26
C LEU A 425 -9.51 -14.49 -9.00
N THR A 426 -9.27 -14.28 -10.28
CA THR A 426 -8.51 -15.20 -11.13
C THR A 426 -7.02 -14.92 -10.98
N ALA A 427 -6.41 -15.44 -9.91
CA ALA A 427 -4.97 -15.54 -9.91
C ALA A 427 -4.54 -16.47 -11.03
N GLN A 428 -3.52 -16.08 -11.74
CA GLN A 428 -2.95 -16.92 -12.79
C GLN A 428 -2.20 -18.12 -12.20
N LEU A 429 -1.64 -17.99 -11.00
CA LEU A 429 -0.82 -19.01 -10.32
C LEU A 429 -1.33 -19.29 -8.90
N PRO A 430 -1.13 -20.54 -8.37
CA PRO A 430 -0.52 -21.68 -9.04
C PRO A 430 -1.46 -22.29 -10.10
N ALA A 431 -0.88 -22.75 -11.22
CA ALA A 431 -1.63 -23.34 -12.31
C ALA A 431 -1.29 -24.83 -12.51
N PRO A 432 -2.28 -25.74 -12.63
CA PRO A 432 -2.03 -27.15 -12.85
C PRO A 432 -1.44 -27.39 -14.24
N LEU A 433 -0.46 -28.31 -14.34
CA LEU A 433 0.16 -28.76 -15.58
C LEU A 433 -0.47 -30.07 -16.03
N GLU A 434 -1.27 -30.02 -17.08
CA GLU A 434 -1.81 -31.19 -17.75
C GLU A 434 -0.99 -31.53 -19.00
N LEU A 435 -0.90 -32.84 -19.30
CA LEU A 435 -0.11 -33.31 -20.46
C LEU A 435 -0.64 -32.70 -21.75
N ASN A 436 0.24 -32.07 -22.52
CA ASN A 436 -0.03 -31.44 -23.81
C ASN A 436 -1.09 -30.30 -23.80
N LYS A 437 -1.41 -29.76 -22.63
CA LYS A 437 -2.22 -28.55 -22.50
C LYS A 437 -1.33 -27.38 -22.06
N PRO A 438 -1.29 -26.27 -22.81
CA PRO A 438 -0.55 -25.10 -22.39
C PRO A 438 -1.23 -24.42 -21.20
N VAL A 439 -0.41 -24.00 -20.25
CA VAL A 439 -0.79 -22.99 -19.25
C VAL A 439 -0.40 -21.64 -19.83
N GLU A 440 -1.38 -20.80 -20.06
CA GLU A 440 -1.19 -19.45 -20.59
C GLU A 440 -1.17 -18.44 -19.44
N LEU A 441 -0.14 -17.60 -19.39
CA LEU A 441 0.07 -16.60 -18.38
C LEU A 441 0.40 -15.26 -19.03
N THR A 442 0.08 -14.18 -18.33
CA THR A 442 0.41 -12.82 -18.76
C THR A 442 1.32 -12.16 -17.74
N LEU A 443 2.34 -11.47 -18.23
CA LEU A 443 3.23 -10.65 -17.42
C LEU A 443 3.41 -9.28 -18.07
N THR A 444 3.07 -8.20 -17.34
CA THR A 444 3.26 -6.83 -17.80
C THR A 444 4.55 -6.26 -17.25
N ILE A 445 5.38 -5.70 -18.14
CA ILE A 445 6.61 -4.98 -17.76
C ILE A 445 6.61 -3.55 -18.30
N ASN A 446 7.32 -2.66 -17.61
CA ASN A 446 7.49 -1.27 -18.04
C ASN A 446 8.85 -0.99 -18.68
N ASP A 447 9.75 -1.97 -18.73
CA ASP A 447 11.09 -1.81 -19.28
C ASP A 447 11.08 -1.69 -20.81
N ASP A 448 11.71 -0.64 -21.32
CA ASP A 448 12.03 -0.47 -22.73
C ASP A 448 13.47 -1.00 -22.96
N LEU A 449 13.60 -2.34 -23.02
CA LEU A 449 14.87 -3.02 -23.14
C LEU A 449 15.65 -2.61 -24.40
N PRO A 450 15.03 -2.51 -25.62
CA PRO A 450 15.73 -2.08 -26.82
C PRO A 450 16.34 -0.67 -26.69
N ARG A 451 15.62 0.27 -26.09
CA ARG A 451 16.13 1.62 -25.84
C ARG A 451 17.39 1.62 -24.98
N TRP A 452 17.35 0.88 -23.87
CA TRP A 452 18.47 0.85 -22.92
C TRP A 452 19.64 0.01 -23.41
N ASP A 453 19.38 -1.01 -24.22
CA ASP A 453 20.41 -1.80 -24.88
C ASP A 453 21.18 -0.99 -25.94
N ALA A 454 20.49 -0.13 -26.69
CA ALA A 454 21.13 0.75 -27.69
C ALA A 454 22.25 1.62 -27.10
N VAL A 455 22.17 1.94 -25.81
CA VAL A 455 23.22 2.69 -25.08
C VAL A 455 24.07 1.79 -24.16
N GLY A 456 23.93 0.46 -24.28
CA GLY A 456 24.73 -0.52 -23.55
C GLY A 456 24.45 -0.56 -22.04
N ARG A 457 23.17 -0.41 -21.64
CA ARG A 457 22.76 -0.41 -20.22
C ARG A 457 22.11 -1.70 -19.77
N VAL A 458 21.55 -2.53 -20.65
CA VAL A 458 20.99 -3.82 -20.27
C VAL A 458 22.11 -4.80 -19.98
N HIS A 459 22.13 -5.35 -18.79
CA HIS A 459 23.13 -6.33 -18.36
C HIS A 459 22.63 -7.76 -18.53
N GLU A 460 21.45 -8.02 -17.97
CA GLU A 460 20.90 -9.37 -17.92
C GLU A 460 19.38 -9.31 -17.83
N VAL A 461 18.71 -10.22 -18.53
CA VAL A 461 17.27 -10.46 -18.44
C VAL A 461 17.08 -11.93 -18.12
N LEU A 462 16.51 -12.22 -16.94
CA LEU A 462 16.31 -13.59 -16.45
C LEU A 462 14.81 -13.87 -16.32
N LEU A 463 14.33 -14.88 -17.04
CA LEU A 463 12.98 -15.40 -16.87
C LEU A 463 13.04 -16.72 -16.10
N ARG A 464 12.32 -16.81 -14.99
CA ARG A 464 12.36 -17.96 -14.07
C ARG A 464 10.99 -18.57 -13.90
N PHE A 465 10.96 -19.88 -13.88
CA PHE A 465 9.78 -20.68 -13.60
C PHE A 465 10.04 -21.62 -12.44
N ARG A 466 9.21 -21.61 -11.41
CA ARG A 466 9.21 -22.65 -10.38
C ARG A 466 8.09 -23.65 -10.63
N LEU A 467 8.47 -24.90 -10.81
CA LEU A 467 7.53 -26.00 -10.98
C LEU A 467 7.54 -26.91 -9.75
N GLN A 468 6.34 -27.33 -9.32
CA GLN A 468 6.17 -28.27 -8.21
C GLN A 468 5.80 -29.64 -8.73
N SER A 469 6.23 -30.68 -8.02
CA SER A 469 5.95 -32.10 -8.28
C SER A 469 6.43 -32.61 -9.66
N VAL A 470 7.33 -31.87 -10.32
CA VAL A 470 7.99 -32.36 -11.54
C VAL A 470 9.23 -33.17 -11.18
N THR A 471 9.58 -34.12 -12.05
CA THR A 471 10.75 -34.99 -11.93
C THR A 471 11.70 -34.77 -13.11
N GLU A 472 12.85 -35.42 -13.08
CA GLU A 472 13.83 -35.42 -14.18
C GLU A 472 13.31 -36.11 -15.45
N ILE A 473 12.26 -36.92 -15.35
CA ILE A 473 11.61 -37.63 -16.46
C ILE A 473 10.60 -36.72 -17.18
N ASP A 474 10.05 -35.73 -16.48
CA ASP A 474 9.09 -34.79 -17.05
C ASP A 474 9.79 -33.86 -18.06
N HIS A 475 9.12 -33.61 -19.19
CA HIS A 475 9.58 -32.60 -20.14
C HIS A 475 8.58 -31.45 -20.19
N VAL A 476 9.09 -30.22 -20.07
CA VAL A 476 8.30 -29.02 -20.10
C VAL A 476 8.85 -28.08 -21.14
N ARG A 477 7.98 -27.58 -22.01
CA ARG A 477 8.27 -26.55 -23.00
C ARG A 477 7.83 -25.20 -22.47
N PHE A 478 8.68 -24.18 -22.65
CA PHE A 478 8.41 -22.81 -22.27
C PHE A 478 8.48 -21.89 -23.48
N ARG A 479 7.54 -20.96 -23.58
CA ARG A 479 7.47 -19.97 -24.66
C ARG A 479 7.22 -18.57 -24.09
N LEU A 480 7.78 -17.60 -24.76
CA LEU A 480 7.55 -16.17 -24.49
C LEU A 480 7.16 -15.48 -25.81
N ASN A 481 5.99 -14.82 -25.81
CA ASN A 481 5.44 -14.14 -26.98
C ASN A 481 5.44 -15.02 -28.25
N GLY A 482 5.05 -16.28 -28.10
CA GLY A 482 4.97 -17.25 -29.19
C GLY A 482 6.30 -17.88 -29.63
N LYS A 483 7.44 -17.49 -29.05
CA LYS A 483 8.76 -18.08 -29.34
C LYS A 483 9.15 -19.11 -28.29
N ASP A 484 9.66 -20.26 -28.73
CA ASP A 484 10.20 -21.28 -27.82
C ASP A 484 11.49 -20.75 -27.16
N LEU A 485 11.63 -20.96 -25.86
CA LEU A 485 12.85 -20.60 -25.14
C LEU A 485 13.93 -21.66 -25.38
N PRO A 486 15.16 -21.27 -25.77
CA PRO A 486 16.18 -22.21 -26.17
C PRO A 486 16.83 -22.92 -24.96
N ASP A 487 17.03 -24.23 -25.08
CA ASP A 487 17.68 -25.05 -24.04
C ASP A 487 19.11 -24.56 -23.72
N SER A 488 19.78 -23.94 -24.68
CA SER A 488 21.13 -23.37 -24.48
C SER A 488 21.17 -22.21 -23.47
N ALA A 489 20.02 -21.54 -23.25
CA ALA A 489 19.88 -20.47 -22.27
C ALA A 489 19.39 -20.97 -20.90
N LEU A 490 19.08 -22.27 -20.77
CA LEU A 490 18.44 -22.85 -19.60
C LEU A 490 19.46 -23.28 -18.54
N ARG A 491 19.23 -22.81 -17.31
CA ARG A 491 19.83 -23.35 -16.08
C ARG A 491 18.75 -23.94 -15.20
N LYS A 492 18.94 -25.16 -14.72
CA LYS A 492 18.02 -25.81 -13.77
C LYS A 492 18.62 -25.77 -12.36
N VAL A 493 17.77 -25.45 -11.37
CA VAL A 493 18.13 -25.49 -9.96
C VAL A 493 17.13 -26.37 -9.23
N ASN A 494 17.65 -27.40 -8.55
CA ASN A 494 16.84 -28.34 -7.79
C ASN A 494 16.69 -27.83 -6.34
N GLU A 495 15.48 -27.45 -5.97
CA GLU A 495 15.12 -27.05 -4.62
C GLU A 495 13.99 -27.92 -4.06
N ILE A 496 13.96 -29.20 -4.42
CA ILE A 496 12.91 -30.14 -3.97
C ILE A 496 12.97 -30.32 -2.45
N TYR A 497 14.17 -30.35 -1.88
CA TYR A 497 14.38 -30.49 -0.44
C TYR A 497 15.35 -29.43 0.08
N ARG A 498 14.92 -28.72 1.14
CA ARG A 498 15.74 -27.73 1.83
C ARG A 498 15.59 -27.84 3.35
N MET A 499 16.70 -27.80 4.06
CA MET A 499 16.71 -27.71 5.53
C MET A 499 16.40 -26.30 6.02
N LYS A 500 16.67 -25.26 5.20
CA LYS A 500 16.35 -23.86 5.49
C LYS A 500 15.70 -23.22 4.27
N ALA A 501 14.60 -22.53 4.51
CA ALA A 501 13.98 -21.69 3.48
C ALA A 501 14.94 -20.58 3.04
N PRO A 502 14.95 -20.20 1.75
CA PRO A 502 15.60 -18.98 1.31
C PRO A 502 14.98 -17.76 2.00
N ARG A 503 15.71 -16.66 1.99
CA ARG A 503 15.39 -15.42 2.71
C ARG A 503 13.93 -14.98 2.59
N TYR A 504 13.29 -15.19 1.45
CA TYR A 504 11.92 -14.75 1.14
C TYR A 504 11.10 -15.78 0.35
N ARG A 505 11.48 -17.05 0.38
CA ARG A 505 10.79 -18.15 -0.31
C ARG A 505 10.75 -19.36 0.60
N THR A 506 9.60 -19.96 0.76
CA THR A 506 9.37 -21.10 1.64
C THR A 506 9.03 -22.39 0.91
N GLY A 507 8.84 -22.34 -0.39
CA GLY A 507 8.41 -23.51 -1.16
C GLY A 507 9.55 -24.31 -1.76
N SER A 508 9.29 -25.59 -2.04
CA SER A 508 10.18 -26.50 -2.76
C SER A 508 9.79 -26.59 -4.25
N GLY A 509 10.70 -27.06 -5.09
CA GLY A 509 10.44 -27.29 -6.50
C GLY A 509 11.70 -27.24 -7.37
N TYR A 510 11.49 -27.42 -8.67
CA TYR A 510 12.51 -27.15 -9.66
C TYR A 510 12.37 -25.73 -10.19
N TRP A 511 13.51 -25.02 -10.28
CA TRP A 511 13.62 -23.75 -10.96
C TRP A 511 14.21 -23.94 -12.35
N PHE A 512 13.51 -23.43 -13.36
CA PHE A 512 13.95 -23.32 -14.74
C PHE A 512 14.27 -21.85 -14.98
N ILE A 513 15.56 -21.52 -15.19
CA ILE A 513 16.05 -20.14 -15.27
C ILE A 513 16.63 -19.93 -16.66
N TYR A 514 16.00 -19.06 -17.44
CA TYR A 514 16.43 -18.67 -18.77
C TYR A 514 17.14 -17.32 -18.71
N ARG A 515 18.38 -17.27 -19.19
CA ARG A 515 19.05 -16.00 -19.49
C ARG A 515 18.71 -15.63 -20.92
N LEU A 516 17.79 -14.67 -21.07
CA LEU A 516 17.23 -14.30 -22.36
C LEU A 516 18.24 -13.47 -23.17
N ASP A 517 18.44 -13.83 -24.44
CA ASP A 517 19.10 -13.00 -25.44
C ASP A 517 18.12 -11.97 -26.04
N ARG A 518 18.62 -11.09 -26.90
CA ARG A 518 17.82 -10.02 -27.52
C ARG A 518 16.61 -10.52 -28.32
N ASP A 519 16.74 -11.68 -28.94
CA ASP A 519 15.66 -12.25 -29.79
C ASP A 519 14.50 -12.80 -28.96
N HIS A 520 14.76 -13.09 -27.68
CA HIS A 520 13.80 -13.63 -26.72
C HIS A 520 13.44 -12.65 -25.59
N TRP A 521 13.85 -11.39 -25.67
CA TRP A 521 13.47 -10.41 -24.67
C TRP A 521 11.97 -10.15 -24.66
N PRO A 522 11.38 -9.91 -23.47
CA PRO A 522 10.03 -9.42 -23.36
C PRO A 522 9.93 -8.01 -23.94
N GLN A 523 8.74 -7.67 -24.41
CA GLN A 523 8.43 -6.32 -24.87
C GLN A 523 7.84 -5.47 -23.74
N LYS A 524 7.98 -4.15 -23.82
CA LYS A 524 7.25 -3.23 -22.93
C LYS A 524 5.75 -3.45 -23.09
N GLY A 525 5.03 -3.58 -21.98
CA GLY A 525 3.62 -3.91 -21.92
C GLY A 525 3.36 -5.39 -21.60
N LYS A 526 2.23 -5.91 -22.07
CA LYS A 526 1.79 -7.29 -21.82
C LYS A 526 2.61 -8.29 -22.62
N ASN A 527 3.07 -9.35 -21.97
CA ASN A 527 3.80 -10.46 -22.56
C ASN A 527 3.05 -11.76 -22.28
N ALA A 528 2.90 -12.58 -23.32
CA ALA A 528 2.31 -13.90 -23.22
C ALA A 528 3.37 -14.95 -22.88
N ILE A 529 3.12 -15.75 -21.86
CA ILE A 529 3.98 -16.84 -21.41
C ILE A 529 3.18 -18.14 -21.51
N GLU A 530 3.77 -19.16 -22.12
CA GLU A 530 3.17 -20.49 -22.20
C GLU A 530 4.07 -21.53 -21.54
N VAL A 531 3.49 -22.39 -20.71
CA VAL A 531 4.17 -23.53 -20.07
C VAL A 531 3.40 -24.79 -20.41
N THR A 532 4.04 -25.73 -21.13
CA THR A 532 3.40 -26.97 -21.58
C THR A 532 4.18 -28.20 -21.11
N LEU A 533 3.52 -29.08 -20.36
CA LEU A 533 4.06 -30.39 -20.01
C LEU A 533 3.92 -31.31 -21.23
N THR A 534 5.03 -31.65 -21.89
CA THR A 534 5.03 -32.47 -23.12
C THR A 534 5.28 -33.95 -22.86
N ARG A 535 5.88 -34.29 -21.70
CA ARG A 535 6.07 -35.65 -21.24
C ARG A 535 5.87 -35.69 -19.72
N ARG A 536 5.09 -36.68 -19.24
CA ARG A 536 4.77 -36.83 -17.82
C ARG A 536 5.37 -38.13 -17.24
N ASP A 537 6.06 -38.02 -16.13
CA ASP A 537 6.38 -39.18 -15.28
C ASP A 537 5.08 -39.73 -14.68
N ARG A 538 4.77 -41.00 -15.00
CA ARG A 538 3.58 -41.70 -14.50
C ARG A 538 3.78 -42.29 -13.10
N GLY A 539 5.02 -42.35 -12.62
CA GLY A 539 5.35 -42.83 -11.27
C GLY A 539 4.99 -41.86 -10.16
N VAL A 540 4.78 -40.56 -10.51
CA VAL A 540 4.41 -39.51 -9.56
C VAL A 540 2.97 -39.08 -9.79
N VAL A 541 2.12 -39.40 -8.79
CA VAL A 541 0.68 -39.07 -8.82
C VAL A 541 0.35 -37.66 -8.39
N ALA A 542 1.28 -37.00 -7.65
CA ALA A 542 1.10 -35.61 -7.20
C ALA A 542 0.82 -34.69 -8.38
N GLU A 543 -0.08 -33.73 -8.17
CA GLU A 543 -0.41 -32.72 -9.16
C GLU A 543 0.81 -31.84 -9.48
N LYS A 544 1.17 -31.77 -10.75
CA LYS A 544 2.25 -30.91 -11.24
C LYS A 544 1.72 -29.52 -11.47
N LYS A 545 2.46 -28.49 -11.02
CA LYS A 545 2.01 -27.10 -11.08
C LYS A 545 3.13 -26.15 -11.52
N VAL A 546 2.74 -25.13 -12.27
CA VAL A 546 3.51 -23.89 -12.33
C VAL A 546 3.22 -23.12 -11.05
N ARG A 547 4.24 -22.90 -10.23
CA ARG A 547 4.06 -22.22 -8.93
C ARG A 547 4.44 -20.75 -8.97
N ASP A 548 5.57 -20.42 -9.59
CA ASP A 548 6.01 -19.04 -9.78
C ASP A 548 6.51 -18.82 -11.20
N VAL A 549 6.29 -17.61 -11.67
CA VAL A 549 6.92 -17.05 -12.88
C VAL A 549 7.45 -15.67 -12.54
N GLU A 550 8.74 -15.44 -12.78
CA GLU A 550 9.45 -14.25 -12.38
C GLU A 550 10.34 -13.74 -13.53
N LEU A 551 10.41 -12.43 -13.67
CA LEU A 551 11.31 -11.77 -14.62
C LEU A 551 12.16 -10.74 -13.89
N GLU A 552 13.47 -10.88 -14.02
CA GLU A 552 14.44 -9.92 -13.49
C GLU A 552 15.14 -9.19 -14.64
N THR A 553 15.11 -7.86 -14.59
CA THR A 553 15.86 -7.01 -15.51
C THR A 553 16.96 -6.31 -14.73
N LYS A 554 18.22 -6.46 -15.21
CA LYS A 554 19.39 -5.83 -14.58
C LYS A 554 20.04 -4.84 -15.53
N TYR A 555 20.48 -3.73 -14.97
CA TYR A 555 21.05 -2.62 -15.71
C TYR A 555 22.49 -2.32 -15.31
N LEU A 556 23.30 -1.89 -16.27
CA LEU A 556 24.66 -1.41 -16.06
C LEU A 556 24.69 0.10 -15.84
N MET A 557 25.58 0.56 -15.01
CA MET A 557 25.94 1.99 -14.92
C MET A 557 26.70 2.47 -16.16
N GLY A 558 27.36 1.55 -16.84
CA GLY A 558 28.07 1.72 -18.09
C GLY A 558 28.37 0.37 -18.72
N ARG A 559 28.83 0.34 -19.98
CA ARG A 559 29.03 -0.91 -20.75
C ARG A 559 29.82 -1.99 -19.99
N ASN A 560 30.77 -1.59 -19.16
CA ASN A 560 31.67 -2.51 -18.44
C ASN A 560 31.55 -2.36 -16.92
N PHE A 561 30.51 -1.69 -16.42
CA PHE A 561 30.37 -1.38 -15.02
C PHE A 561 28.94 -1.53 -14.56
N HIS A 562 28.67 -2.57 -13.80
CA HIS A 562 27.32 -2.89 -13.30
C HIS A 562 27.10 -2.39 -11.88
N ARG A 563 27.92 -2.82 -10.94
CA ARG A 563 27.81 -2.45 -9.52
C ARG A 563 29.17 -2.09 -8.95
N ARG A 564 29.15 -1.26 -7.92
CA ARG A 564 30.35 -0.96 -7.15
C ARG A 564 30.87 -2.18 -6.37
N ASN A 565 29.95 -3.03 -5.93
CA ASN A 565 30.25 -4.27 -5.23
C ASN A 565 29.63 -5.44 -5.99
N ASP A 566 30.41 -6.44 -6.30
CA ASP A 566 29.93 -7.71 -6.82
C ASP A 566 29.71 -8.66 -5.64
N PRO A 567 28.52 -9.25 -5.48
CA PRO A 567 28.26 -10.19 -4.38
C PRO A 567 29.18 -11.41 -4.39
N ASP A 568 29.62 -11.85 -5.58
CA ASP A 568 30.47 -13.02 -5.74
C ASP A 568 31.96 -12.72 -5.39
N LEU A 569 32.32 -11.44 -5.47
CA LEU A 569 33.67 -10.97 -5.08
C LEU A 569 33.72 -10.48 -3.63
N GLY A 570 32.58 -10.48 -2.93
CA GLY A 570 32.46 -9.98 -1.57
C GLY A 570 32.42 -8.44 -1.48
N PRO A 571 32.39 -7.90 -0.26
CA PRO A 571 32.36 -6.45 -0.06
C PRO A 571 33.65 -5.80 -0.55
N ALA A 572 33.51 -4.72 -1.32
CA ALA A 572 34.65 -3.92 -1.71
C ALA A 572 35.37 -3.36 -0.48
N ARG A 573 36.66 -3.60 -0.34
CA ARG A 573 37.46 -2.88 0.65
C ARG A 573 37.54 -1.42 0.23
N PRO A 574 37.42 -0.47 1.18
CA PRO A 574 37.69 0.92 0.87
C PRO A 574 39.09 1.00 0.23
N SER A 575 39.17 1.35 -1.04
CA SER A 575 40.45 1.67 -1.65
C SER A 575 40.94 2.93 -0.95
N GLY A 576 42.00 2.80 -0.20
CA GLY A 576 42.71 3.97 0.32
C GLY A 576 43.39 4.68 -0.86
N ILE A 577 42.65 5.55 -1.57
CA ILE A 577 43.19 6.58 -2.45
C ILE A 577 43.10 7.87 -1.68
#